data_57ba8519a648c9ce9ff80fd1f30800aa
#
_entry.id   57ba8519a648c9ce9ff80fd1f30800aa
#
_cell.length_a   1.000
_cell.length_b   1.000
_cell.length_c   1.000
_cell.angle_alpha   90.00
_cell.angle_beta   90.00
_cell.angle_gamma   90.00
#
_symmetry.space_group_name_H-M   'P 1'
#
loop_
_entity.id
_entity.type
_entity.pdbx_description
1 polymer ?
#
loop_
_entity_poly.entity_id
_entity_poly.type
_entity_poly.pdbx_seq_one_letter_code
_entity_poly.pdbx_strand_id
1 'polypeptide(L)'
;MNYLSVESISKSYGERVLFEDISFGISKDQKVAFVAKNGSGKTSILNIIAGLDVPDSGQVVSRKGISIAYLAQKDDINPDLTIEETIFATDNKILSIVNQYESALKNLDDGDAYQAAFDLMDQHNAWDFETQYRQILSKLKLEDLTLKVGSLSGGQRKRLSLAIVLINKPDLLILDEPTNHLDLEMIEWLEAFFAKEKITLFMVTHDRYFLERVCNEILELDEGKIYKYKGNYSYYLQNKEERLALEATNLGKAKSLFKKELEWMRKQPKA
;
A
#
# COMPACT_ATOMS: atom_id res chain seq x y z
N MET A 1 -13.79 -4.16 -11.52
CA MET A 1 -12.83 -5.13 -12.12
C MET A 1 -11.86 -5.52 -11.02
N ASN A 2 -11.77 -6.82 -10.69
CA ASN A 2 -10.91 -7.30 -9.61
C ASN A 2 -9.44 -7.34 -10.07
N TYR A 3 -8.54 -6.78 -9.25
CA TYR A 3 -7.08 -6.79 -9.49
C TYR A 3 -6.40 -7.89 -8.68
N LEU A 4 -6.87 -8.13 -7.45
CA LEU A 4 -6.27 -9.08 -6.55
C LEU A 4 -7.34 -9.74 -5.68
N SER A 5 -7.25 -11.06 -5.51
CA SER A 5 -8.03 -11.85 -4.56
C SER A 5 -7.12 -12.51 -3.56
N VAL A 6 -7.46 -12.38 -2.30
CA VAL A 6 -6.89 -13.13 -1.18
C VAL A 6 -7.92 -14.17 -0.79
N GLU A 7 -7.56 -15.45 -0.83
CA GLU A 7 -8.48 -16.56 -0.66
C GLU A 7 -8.01 -17.47 0.48
N SER A 8 -8.75 -17.46 1.58
CA SER A 8 -8.59 -18.31 2.77
C SER A 8 -7.13 -18.41 3.27
N ILE A 9 -6.41 -17.27 3.28
CA ILE A 9 -5.02 -17.29 3.73
C ILE A 9 -4.92 -17.36 5.24
N SER A 10 -3.94 -18.15 5.72
CA SER A 10 -3.55 -18.22 7.12
C SER A 10 -2.04 -17.99 7.25
N LYS A 11 -1.61 -17.42 8.37
CA LYS A 11 -0.18 -17.21 8.67
C LYS A 11 0.08 -17.29 10.16
N SER A 12 1.14 -18.01 10.51
CA SER A 12 1.64 -18.12 11.87
C SER A 12 3.17 -17.93 11.92
N TYR A 13 3.69 -17.53 13.06
CA TYR A 13 5.12 -17.53 13.35
C TYR A 13 5.36 -18.32 14.64
N GLY A 14 5.93 -19.52 14.50
CA GLY A 14 6.03 -20.48 15.59
C GLY A 14 4.65 -20.86 16.12
N GLU A 15 4.45 -20.71 17.42
CA GLU A 15 3.14 -20.99 18.07
C GLU A 15 2.12 -19.84 17.95
N ARG A 16 2.54 -18.70 17.44
CA ARG A 16 1.68 -17.51 17.34
C ARG A 16 0.95 -17.46 16.02
N VAL A 17 -0.35 -17.68 16.05
CA VAL A 17 -1.24 -17.42 14.90
C VAL A 17 -1.42 -15.91 14.74
N LEU A 18 -1.14 -15.37 13.55
CA LEU A 18 -1.36 -13.97 13.21
C LEU A 18 -2.78 -13.75 12.68
N PHE A 19 -3.18 -14.59 11.74
CA PHE A 19 -4.53 -14.63 11.17
C PHE A 19 -4.81 -16.00 10.56
N GLU A 20 -6.08 -16.36 10.46
CA GLU A 20 -6.53 -17.65 9.98
C GLU A 20 -7.76 -17.46 9.08
N ASP A 21 -7.76 -18.15 7.93
CA ASP A 21 -8.87 -18.21 6.96
C ASP A 21 -9.42 -16.83 6.55
N ILE A 22 -8.54 -15.86 6.29
CA ILE A 22 -8.97 -14.53 5.87
C ILE A 22 -9.10 -14.44 4.35
N SER A 23 -10.18 -13.81 3.88
CA SER A 23 -10.47 -13.64 2.45
C SER A 23 -10.96 -12.21 2.17
N PHE A 24 -10.41 -11.60 1.13
CA PHE A 24 -10.86 -10.30 0.61
C PHE A 24 -10.37 -10.07 -0.82
N GLY A 25 -10.90 -9.05 -1.47
CA GLY A 25 -10.47 -8.68 -2.82
C GLY A 25 -10.25 -7.19 -2.95
N ILE A 26 -9.35 -6.81 -3.87
CA ILE A 26 -9.03 -5.43 -4.22
C ILE A 26 -9.39 -5.22 -5.68
N SER A 27 -10.29 -4.27 -5.95
CA SER A 27 -10.73 -3.93 -7.30
C SER A 27 -10.02 -2.68 -7.81
N LYS A 28 -10.01 -2.52 -9.13
CA LYS A 28 -9.48 -1.33 -9.79
C LYS A 28 -10.05 -0.05 -9.19
N ASP A 29 -9.21 0.97 -9.04
CA ASP A 29 -9.53 2.31 -8.53
C ASP A 29 -10.00 2.34 -7.06
N GLN A 30 -9.91 1.22 -6.33
CA GLN A 30 -10.13 1.20 -4.88
C GLN A 30 -8.90 1.72 -4.13
N LYS A 31 -9.15 2.49 -3.08
CA LYS A 31 -8.14 2.99 -2.13
C LYS A 31 -8.46 2.39 -0.77
N VAL A 32 -7.87 1.23 -0.52
CA VAL A 32 -8.18 0.36 0.62
C VAL A 32 -7.17 0.59 1.73
N ALA A 33 -7.64 0.92 2.93
CA ALA A 33 -6.82 0.86 4.14
C ALA A 33 -7.03 -0.46 4.87
N PHE A 34 -5.95 -1.07 5.32
CA PHE A 34 -5.99 -2.25 6.17
C PHE A 34 -5.68 -1.86 7.61
N VAL A 35 -6.66 -2.05 8.48
CA VAL A 35 -6.60 -1.68 9.89
C VAL A 35 -6.62 -2.95 10.74
N ALA A 36 -5.70 -3.06 11.70
CA ALA A 36 -5.63 -4.17 12.62
C ALA A 36 -4.82 -3.81 13.87
N LYS A 37 -4.99 -4.57 14.96
CA LYS A 37 -4.21 -4.40 16.19
C LYS A 37 -2.70 -4.56 15.92
N ASN A 38 -1.87 -3.93 16.74
CA ASN A 38 -0.42 -4.12 16.60
C ASN A 38 -0.04 -5.59 16.85
N GLY A 39 0.84 -6.10 15.99
CA GLY A 39 1.29 -7.47 16.04
C GLY A 39 0.28 -8.52 15.53
N SER A 40 -0.79 -8.11 14.84
CA SER A 40 -1.74 -9.02 14.18
C SER A 40 -1.32 -9.45 12.78
N GLY A 41 -0.11 -9.10 12.31
CA GLY A 41 0.40 -9.53 11.01
C GLY A 41 0.14 -8.56 9.85
N LYS A 42 -0.06 -7.25 10.11
CA LYS A 42 -0.24 -6.24 9.03
C LYS A 42 0.84 -6.33 7.96
N THR A 43 2.10 -6.22 8.36
CA THR A 43 3.25 -6.32 7.43
C THR A 43 3.33 -7.70 6.77
N SER A 44 2.95 -8.79 7.47
CA SER A 44 2.92 -10.13 6.87
C SER A 44 1.87 -10.22 5.75
N ILE A 45 0.70 -9.63 5.93
CA ILE A 45 -0.32 -9.56 4.87
C ILE A 45 0.21 -8.76 3.68
N LEU A 46 0.86 -7.59 3.92
CA LEU A 46 1.44 -6.80 2.84
C LEU A 46 2.51 -7.58 2.08
N ASN A 47 3.42 -8.28 2.79
CA ASN A 47 4.45 -9.10 2.18
C ASN A 47 3.87 -10.26 1.35
N ILE A 48 2.82 -10.93 1.87
CA ILE A 48 2.15 -12.01 1.14
C ILE A 48 1.48 -11.47 -0.13
N ILE A 49 0.80 -10.34 -0.06
CA ILE A 49 0.16 -9.70 -1.22
C ILE A 49 1.21 -9.23 -2.24
N ALA A 50 2.34 -8.74 -1.78
CA ALA A 50 3.46 -8.32 -2.62
C ALA A 50 4.27 -9.50 -3.21
N GLY A 51 3.97 -10.75 -2.80
CA GLY A 51 4.70 -11.95 -3.24
C GLY A 51 6.08 -12.13 -2.60
N LEU A 52 6.36 -11.41 -1.51
CA LEU A 52 7.61 -11.49 -0.75
C LEU A 52 7.58 -12.55 0.37
N ASP A 53 6.40 -13.02 0.74
CA ASP A 53 6.20 -14.09 1.71
C ASP A 53 5.09 -15.03 1.21
N VAL A 54 5.05 -16.25 1.72
CA VAL A 54 4.06 -17.27 1.35
C VAL A 54 3.14 -17.51 2.53
N PRO A 55 1.80 -17.58 2.34
CA PRO A 55 0.87 -17.96 3.41
C PRO A 55 1.07 -19.44 3.79
N ASP A 56 0.74 -19.80 5.02
CA ASP A 56 0.78 -21.21 5.48
C ASP A 56 -0.33 -22.04 4.81
N SER A 57 -1.47 -21.41 4.48
CA SER A 57 -2.58 -21.98 3.71
C SER A 57 -3.29 -20.91 2.90
N GLY A 58 -4.10 -21.33 1.93
CA GLY A 58 -4.79 -20.43 1.00
C GLY A 58 -3.88 -19.92 -0.11
N GLN A 59 -4.33 -18.90 -0.83
CA GLN A 59 -3.59 -18.33 -1.95
C GLN A 59 -3.91 -16.87 -2.19
N VAL A 60 -2.99 -16.18 -2.85
CA VAL A 60 -3.21 -14.83 -3.40
C VAL A 60 -3.18 -14.93 -4.92
N VAL A 61 -4.24 -14.48 -5.55
CA VAL A 61 -4.40 -14.49 -7.02
C VAL A 61 -4.42 -13.06 -7.53
N SER A 62 -3.40 -12.67 -8.26
CA SER A 62 -3.36 -11.40 -8.97
C SER A 62 -3.82 -11.57 -10.42
N ARG A 63 -4.48 -10.54 -10.96
CA ARG A 63 -4.84 -10.51 -12.37
C ARG A 63 -3.58 -10.51 -13.23
N LYS A 64 -3.58 -11.31 -14.29
CA LYS A 64 -2.46 -11.32 -15.26
C LYS A 64 -2.30 -9.96 -15.94
N GLY A 65 -1.05 -9.52 -16.03
CA GLY A 65 -0.67 -8.30 -16.74
C GLY A 65 -0.86 -7.00 -15.97
N ILE A 66 -1.14 -7.05 -14.66
CA ILE A 66 -1.05 -5.86 -13.80
C ILE A 66 0.34 -5.74 -13.19
N SER A 67 0.79 -4.50 -13.03
CA SER A 67 1.99 -4.14 -12.30
C SER A 67 1.67 -3.89 -10.82
N ILE A 68 2.46 -4.47 -9.93
CA ILE A 68 2.32 -4.28 -8.48
C ILE A 68 3.61 -3.67 -7.96
N ALA A 69 3.54 -2.58 -7.21
CA ALA A 69 4.69 -2.04 -6.48
C ALA A 69 4.41 -2.00 -4.98
N TYR A 70 5.45 -2.22 -4.20
CA TYR A 70 5.39 -2.25 -2.76
C TYR A 70 6.40 -1.30 -2.12
N LEU A 71 5.90 -0.35 -1.34
CA LEU A 71 6.70 0.46 -0.43
C LEU A 71 6.80 -0.25 0.92
N ALA A 72 7.87 -1.01 1.12
CA ALA A 72 8.12 -1.72 2.37
C ALA A 72 8.58 -0.78 3.50
N GLN A 73 8.43 -1.24 4.74
CA GLN A 73 8.92 -0.49 5.90
C GLN A 73 10.45 -0.35 5.91
N LYS A 74 11.17 -1.37 5.42
CA LYS A 74 12.64 -1.32 5.23
C LYS A 74 12.96 -1.12 3.77
N ASP A 75 13.88 -0.22 3.49
CA ASP A 75 14.36 0.06 2.14
C ASP A 75 15.47 -0.91 1.76
N ASP A 76 15.34 -1.57 0.62
CA ASP A 76 16.37 -2.41 0.02
C ASP A 76 16.85 -1.75 -1.28
N ILE A 77 17.53 -0.61 -1.12
CA ILE A 77 18.07 0.16 -2.24
C ILE A 77 19.60 0.02 -2.20
N ASN A 78 20.20 -0.20 -3.37
CA ASN A 78 21.66 -0.31 -3.48
C ASN A 78 22.35 1.00 -3.05
N PRO A 79 23.17 0.99 -1.97
CA PRO A 79 23.81 2.18 -1.43
C PRO A 79 24.88 2.81 -2.35
N ASP A 80 25.41 2.05 -3.30
CA ASP A 80 26.50 2.48 -4.18
C ASP A 80 26.01 3.31 -5.36
N LEU A 81 24.73 3.21 -5.72
CA LEU A 81 24.09 3.98 -6.79
C LEU A 81 23.77 5.41 -6.34
N THR A 82 23.73 6.32 -7.32
CA THR A 82 23.15 7.65 -7.11
C THR A 82 21.63 7.60 -7.10
N ILE A 83 20.98 8.67 -6.66
CA ILE A 83 19.51 8.81 -6.74
C ILE A 83 19.06 8.67 -8.19
N GLU A 84 19.74 9.35 -9.13
CA GLU A 84 19.43 9.28 -10.56
C GLU A 84 19.51 7.84 -11.09
N GLU A 85 20.64 7.17 -10.87
CA GLU A 85 20.83 5.78 -11.29
C GLU A 85 19.79 4.83 -10.69
N THR A 86 19.42 5.04 -9.42
CA THR A 86 18.40 4.21 -8.74
C THR A 86 17.02 4.38 -9.37
N ILE A 87 16.62 5.60 -9.72
CA ILE A 87 15.34 5.88 -10.37
C ILE A 87 15.31 5.24 -11.76
N PHE A 88 16.37 5.40 -12.55
CA PHE A 88 16.43 4.88 -13.92
C PHE A 88 16.74 3.38 -14.01
N ALA A 89 17.18 2.72 -12.92
CA ALA A 89 17.37 1.28 -12.86
C ALA A 89 16.05 0.48 -12.80
N THR A 90 14.90 1.17 -12.68
CA THR A 90 13.59 0.50 -12.64
C THR A 90 13.17 0.02 -14.03
N ASP A 91 12.43 -1.10 -14.09
CA ASP A 91 11.90 -1.66 -15.34
C ASP A 91 10.68 -0.86 -15.84
N ASN A 92 10.90 0.42 -16.16
CA ASN A 92 9.88 1.31 -16.71
C ASN A 92 10.32 1.84 -18.07
N LYS A 93 9.60 1.42 -19.12
CA LYS A 93 9.90 1.78 -20.50
C LYS A 93 9.95 3.30 -20.73
N ILE A 94 9.04 4.06 -20.13
CA ILE A 94 8.98 5.52 -20.29
C ILE A 94 10.19 6.18 -19.62
N LEU A 95 10.57 5.72 -18.42
CA LEU A 95 11.79 6.17 -17.74
C LEU A 95 13.05 5.88 -18.56
N SER A 96 13.13 4.71 -19.19
CA SER A 96 14.24 4.38 -20.07
C SER A 96 14.35 5.36 -21.25
N ILE A 97 13.22 5.76 -21.85
CA ILE A 97 13.18 6.75 -22.94
C ILE A 97 13.64 8.12 -22.45
N VAL A 98 13.13 8.56 -21.29
CA VAL A 98 13.54 9.84 -20.67
C VAL A 98 15.04 9.83 -20.36
N ASN A 99 15.57 8.72 -19.82
CA ASN A 99 17.00 8.59 -19.54
C ASN A 99 17.87 8.68 -20.82
N GLN A 100 17.42 8.08 -21.93
CA GLN A 100 18.10 8.20 -23.21
C GLN A 100 18.13 9.64 -23.70
N TYR A 101 17.01 10.37 -23.56
CA TYR A 101 16.92 11.78 -23.93
C TYR A 101 17.82 12.66 -23.04
N GLU A 102 17.79 12.49 -21.72
CA GLU A 102 18.66 13.23 -20.80
C GLU A 102 20.14 12.95 -21.03
N SER A 103 20.48 11.71 -21.38
CA SER A 103 21.84 11.32 -21.72
C SER A 103 22.31 11.96 -23.05
N ALA A 104 21.43 12.03 -24.05
CA ALA A 104 21.72 12.70 -25.32
C ALA A 104 21.89 14.22 -25.14
N LEU A 105 21.11 14.85 -24.22
CA LEU A 105 21.29 16.27 -23.87
C LEU A 105 22.66 16.58 -23.22
N LYS A 106 23.23 15.61 -22.49
CA LYS A 106 24.56 15.74 -21.87
C LYS A 106 25.70 15.65 -22.93
N ASN A 107 25.41 15.13 -24.14
CA ASN A 107 26.39 14.94 -25.24
C ASN A 107 25.84 15.45 -26.55
N LEU A 108 25.70 16.77 -26.68
CA LEU A 108 25.13 17.45 -27.84
C LEU A 108 25.99 17.35 -29.13
N ASP A 109 27.20 16.81 -29.03
CA ASP A 109 28.07 16.60 -30.21
C ASP A 109 27.55 15.47 -31.12
N ASP A 110 26.70 14.58 -30.60
CA ASP A 110 26.01 13.52 -31.32
C ASP A 110 24.58 13.93 -31.70
N GLY A 111 24.42 14.70 -32.76
CA GLY A 111 23.13 15.18 -33.24
C GLY A 111 22.16 14.07 -33.64
N ASP A 112 22.66 12.96 -34.16
CA ASP A 112 21.82 11.83 -34.57
C ASP A 112 21.22 11.09 -33.34
N ALA A 113 22.03 10.90 -32.31
CA ALA A 113 21.55 10.32 -31.03
C ALA A 113 20.51 11.23 -30.34
N TYR A 114 20.74 12.54 -30.37
CA TYR A 114 19.75 13.50 -29.82
C TYR A 114 18.43 13.45 -30.57
N GLN A 115 18.47 13.49 -31.92
CA GLN A 115 17.24 13.44 -32.74
C GLN A 115 16.48 12.13 -32.52
N ALA A 116 17.16 10.99 -32.48
CA ALA A 116 16.55 9.70 -32.25
C ALA A 116 15.87 9.64 -30.81
N ALA A 117 16.53 10.19 -29.82
CA ALA A 117 15.97 10.25 -28.46
C ALA A 117 14.77 11.20 -28.39
N PHE A 118 14.82 12.34 -29.08
CA PHE A 118 13.72 13.30 -29.18
C PHE A 118 12.48 12.64 -29.83
N ASP A 119 12.68 11.94 -30.95
CA ASP A 119 11.60 11.25 -31.65
C ASP A 119 10.95 10.16 -30.79
N LEU A 120 11.72 9.46 -29.93
CA LEU A 120 11.19 8.49 -28.98
C LEU A 120 10.35 9.18 -27.88
N MET A 121 10.77 10.35 -27.38
CA MET A 121 10.00 11.15 -26.43
C MET A 121 8.63 11.53 -27.00
N ASP A 122 8.59 12.00 -28.26
CA ASP A 122 7.35 12.36 -28.96
C ASP A 122 6.46 11.14 -29.21
N GLN A 123 7.04 10.06 -29.76
CA GLN A 123 6.31 8.83 -30.08
C GLN A 123 5.61 8.21 -28.86
N HIS A 124 6.23 8.32 -27.70
CA HIS A 124 5.72 7.75 -26.44
C HIS A 124 5.03 8.76 -25.52
N ASN A 125 4.84 10.03 -25.97
CA ASN A 125 4.31 11.13 -25.14
C ASN A 125 5.03 11.26 -23.79
N ALA A 126 6.36 11.13 -23.80
CA ALA A 126 7.16 11.03 -22.59
C ALA A 126 7.44 12.39 -21.92
N TRP A 127 7.15 13.52 -22.58
CA TRP A 127 7.33 14.88 -22.05
C TRP A 127 6.51 15.15 -20.79
N ASP A 128 5.23 14.76 -20.81
CA ASP A 128 4.37 14.92 -19.63
C ASP A 128 4.88 14.06 -18.45
N PHE A 129 5.43 12.90 -18.75
CA PHE A 129 5.99 12.01 -17.76
C PHE A 129 7.25 12.60 -17.13
N GLU A 130 8.15 13.19 -17.92
CA GLU A 130 9.34 13.89 -17.39
C GLU A 130 8.94 15.00 -16.42
N THR A 131 7.98 15.83 -16.80
CA THR A 131 7.46 16.89 -15.93
C THR A 131 6.91 16.32 -14.62
N GLN A 132 6.15 15.22 -14.69
CA GLN A 132 5.55 14.59 -13.51
C GLN A 132 6.60 13.99 -12.58
N TYR A 133 7.58 13.25 -13.10
CA TYR A 133 8.58 12.65 -12.21
C TYR A 133 9.45 13.71 -11.54
N ARG A 134 9.84 14.77 -12.23
CA ARG A 134 10.57 15.91 -11.65
C ARG A 134 9.74 16.60 -10.57
N GLN A 135 8.43 16.76 -10.77
CA GLN A 135 7.53 17.30 -9.75
C GLN A 135 7.48 16.40 -8.50
N ILE A 136 7.39 15.07 -8.66
CA ILE A 136 7.41 14.11 -7.54
C ILE A 136 8.71 14.27 -6.74
N LEU A 137 9.86 14.30 -7.42
CA LEU A 137 11.16 14.46 -6.76
C LEU A 137 11.28 15.80 -6.00
N SER A 138 10.87 16.88 -6.62
CA SER A 138 10.87 18.22 -5.98
C SER A 138 9.96 18.25 -4.75
N LYS A 139 8.74 17.70 -4.84
CA LYS A 139 7.80 17.64 -3.71
C LYS A 139 8.29 16.76 -2.55
N LEU A 140 9.08 15.74 -2.86
CA LEU A 140 9.73 14.91 -1.84
C LEU A 140 11.11 15.44 -1.42
N LYS A 141 11.49 16.67 -1.88
CA LYS A 141 12.75 17.34 -1.54
C LYS A 141 13.97 16.46 -1.87
N LEU A 142 13.97 15.86 -3.07
CA LEU A 142 15.05 15.09 -3.65
C LEU A 142 15.63 15.87 -4.84
N GLU A 143 16.34 16.97 -4.55
CA GLU A 143 16.78 17.93 -5.58
C GLU A 143 18.14 17.55 -6.19
N ASP A 144 19.07 17.08 -5.37
CA ASP A 144 20.39 16.64 -5.82
C ASP A 144 20.42 15.15 -6.14
N LEU A 145 20.19 14.83 -7.41
CA LEU A 145 20.13 13.45 -7.89
C LEU A 145 21.50 12.77 -8.01
N THR A 146 22.60 13.53 -7.85
CA THR A 146 23.97 13.01 -7.92
C THR A 146 24.44 12.35 -6.61
N LEU A 147 23.71 12.58 -5.52
CA LEU A 147 24.02 12.01 -4.23
C LEU A 147 23.90 10.49 -4.25
N LYS A 148 24.89 9.80 -3.66
CA LYS A 148 24.81 8.34 -3.45
C LYS A 148 23.76 7.99 -2.40
N VAL A 149 22.99 6.95 -2.66
CA VAL A 149 21.96 6.42 -1.73
C VAL A 149 22.54 6.12 -0.35
N GLY A 150 23.78 5.59 -0.30
CA GLY A 150 24.49 5.31 0.96
C GLY A 150 24.73 6.55 1.82
N SER A 151 24.81 7.76 1.24
CA SER A 151 25.01 9.00 1.99
C SER A 151 23.70 9.62 2.51
N LEU A 152 22.55 9.13 2.08
CA LEU A 152 21.25 9.64 2.47
C LEU A 152 20.90 9.27 3.92
N SER A 153 20.23 10.17 4.63
CA SER A 153 19.57 9.84 5.89
C SER A 153 18.48 8.81 5.71
N GLY A 154 18.06 8.12 6.78
CA GLY A 154 16.94 7.17 6.72
C GLY A 154 15.66 7.78 6.14
N GLY A 155 15.33 9.02 6.54
CA GLY A 155 14.17 9.74 6.00
C GLY A 155 14.31 10.07 4.51
N GLN A 156 15.50 10.44 4.04
CA GLN A 156 15.74 10.67 2.60
C GLN A 156 15.63 9.39 1.79
N ARG A 157 16.18 8.27 2.29
CA ARG A 157 16.01 6.96 1.65
C ARG A 157 14.55 6.56 1.53
N LYS A 158 13.76 6.77 2.60
CA LYS A 158 12.33 6.48 2.58
C LYS A 158 11.56 7.33 1.56
N ARG A 159 11.91 8.62 1.44
CA ARG A 159 11.35 9.51 0.42
C ARG A 159 11.75 9.07 -0.99
N LEU A 160 12.98 8.60 -1.18
CA LEU A 160 13.42 8.03 -2.47
C LEU A 160 12.63 6.77 -2.82
N SER A 161 12.45 5.84 -1.88
CA SER A 161 11.62 4.64 -2.09
C SER A 161 10.19 5.01 -2.48
N LEU A 162 9.61 6.00 -1.80
CA LEU A 162 8.28 6.52 -2.13
C LEU A 162 8.26 7.16 -3.53
N ALA A 163 9.27 7.98 -3.88
CA ALA A 163 9.38 8.56 -5.22
C ALA A 163 9.38 7.48 -6.30
N ILE A 164 10.20 6.45 -6.14
CA ILE A 164 10.33 5.35 -7.11
C ILE A 164 8.98 4.68 -7.37
N VAL A 165 8.23 4.33 -6.32
CA VAL A 165 6.94 3.64 -6.50
C VAL A 165 5.87 4.56 -7.10
N LEU A 166 5.90 5.86 -6.83
CA LEU A 166 4.98 6.84 -7.41
C LEU A 166 5.30 7.13 -8.89
N ILE A 167 6.59 7.24 -9.24
CA ILE A 167 7.06 7.46 -10.61
C ILE A 167 6.70 6.28 -11.51
N ASN A 168 6.81 5.05 -11.00
CA ASN A 168 6.51 3.85 -11.78
C ASN A 168 5.03 3.66 -12.11
N LYS A 169 4.11 4.37 -11.42
CA LYS A 169 2.65 4.31 -11.65
C LYS A 169 2.11 2.88 -11.81
N PRO A 170 2.28 2.01 -10.80
CA PRO A 170 1.79 0.64 -10.88
C PRO A 170 0.26 0.60 -10.90
N ASP A 171 -0.31 -0.50 -11.42
CA ASP A 171 -1.76 -0.73 -11.37
C ASP A 171 -2.25 -0.91 -9.93
N LEU A 172 -1.47 -1.59 -9.08
CA LEU A 172 -1.72 -1.73 -7.64
C LEU A 172 -0.49 -1.27 -6.86
N LEU A 173 -0.68 -0.29 -6.00
CA LEU A 173 0.34 0.22 -5.09
C LEU A 173 0.07 -0.23 -3.66
N ILE A 174 1.02 -0.93 -3.07
CA ILE A 174 0.99 -1.41 -1.69
C ILE A 174 1.89 -0.49 -0.86
N LEU A 175 1.36 0.08 0.24
CA LEU A 175 2.08 1.03 1.08
C LEU A 175 2.08 0.60 2.54
N ASP A 176 3.28 0.46 3.13
CA ASP A 176 3.46 0.25 4.57
C ASP A 176 3.97 1.53 5.23
N GLU A 177 3.09 2.22 5.97
CA GLU A 177 3.34 3.47 6.68
C GLU A 177 3.93 4.58 5.77
N PRO A 178 3.23 4.98 4.68
CA PRO A 178 3.77 5.91 3.69
C PRO A 178 4.00 7.33 4.21
N THR A 179 3.33 7.73 5.29
CA THR A 179 3.45 9.08 5.90
C THR A 179 4.65 9.20 6.85
N ASN A 180 5.28 8.08 7.23
CA ASN A 180 6.44 8.11 8.09
C ASN A 180 7.61 8.85 7.43
N HIS A 181 8.27 9.72 8.19
CA HIS A 181 9.40 10.55 7.74
C HIS A 181 9.06 11.63 6.71
N LEU A 182 7.77 11.91 6.48
CA LEU A 182 7.29 13.03 5.71
C LEU A 182 6.94 14.21 6.64
N ASP A 183 7.20 15.42 6.20
CA ASP A 183 6.67 16.63 6.85
C ASP A 183 5.22 16.90 6.40
N LEU A 184 4.56 17.84 7.05
CA LEU A 184 3.15 18.13 6.80
C LEU A 184 2.89 18.53 5.34
N GLU A 185 3.77 19.33 4.74
CA GLU A 185 3.62 19.76 3.34
C GLU A 185 3.68 18.59 2.37
N MET A 186 4.58 17.63 2.62
CA MET A 186 4.67 16.39 1.83
C MET A 186 3.44 15.50 2.00
N ILE A 187 2.92 15.39 3.24
CA ILE A 187 1.70 14.60 3.52
C ILE A 187 0.51 15.21 2.79
N GLU A 188 0.29 16.53 2.90
CA GLU A 188 -0.79 17.22 2.21
C GLU A 188 -0.69 17.10 0.68
N TRP A 189 0.52 17.18 0.14
CA TRP A 189 0.73 16.94 -1.28
C TRP A 189 0.42 15.49 -1.68
N LEU A 190 0.85 14.50 -0.87
CA LEU A 190 0.60 13.08 -1.14
C LEU A 190 -0.90 12.75 -1.07
N GLU A 191 -1.63 13.34 -0.13
CA GLU A 191 -3.10 13.27 -0.07
C GLU A 191 -3.74 13.79 -1.35
N ALA A 192 -3.34 15.00 -1.78
CA ALA A 192 -3.85 15.61 -3.01
C ALA A 192 -3.49 14.79 -4.26
N PHE A 193 -2.28 14.23 -4.31
CA PHE A 193 -1.83 13.34 -5.36
C PHE A 193 -2.74 12.10 -5.46
N PHE A 194 -2.93 11.38 -4.35
CA PHE A 194 -3.80 10.20 -4.34
C PHE A 194 -5.29 10.54 -4.55
N ALA A 195 -5.76 11.70 -4.15
CA ALA A 195 -7.14 12.12 -4.42
C ALA A 195 -7.39 12.31 -5.92
N LYS A 196 -6.40 12.85 -6.65
CA LYS A 196 -6.49 13.15 -8.09
C LYS A 196 -6.24 11.95 -8.98
N GLU A 197 -5.25 11.12 -8.65
CA GLU A 197 -4.82 10.00 -9.50
C GLU A 197 -5.77 8.80 -9.38
N LYS A 198 -6.08 8.20 -10.53
CA LYS A 198 -6.82 6.93 -10.61
C LYS A 198 -5.86 5.77 -10.37
N ILE A 199 -5.48 5.56 -9.13
CA ILE A 199 -4.58 4.50 -8.70
C ILE A 199 -5.29 3.56 -7.74
N THR A 200 -5.01 2.28 -7.83
CA THR A 200 -5.49 1.30 -6.85
C THR A 200 -4.48 1.22 -5.71
N LEU A 201 -4.95 1.45 -4.48
CA LEU A 201 -4.11 1.44 -3.29
C LEU A 201 -4.53 0.35 -2.32
N PHE A 202 -3.54 -0.30 -1.72
CA PHE A 202 -3.70 -1.09 -0.52
C PHE A 202 -2.67 -0.61 0.52
N MET A 203 -3.12 -0.05 1.64
CA MET A 203 -2.21 0.60 2.57
C MET A 203 -2.45 0.23 4.02
N VAL A 204 -1.36 0.27 4.79
CA VAL A 204 -1.37 0.28 6.25
C VAL A 204 -0.79 1.61 6.70
N THR A 205 -1.49 2.34 7.56
CA THR A 205 -0.96 3.53 8.24
C THR A 205 -1.73 3.80 9.54
N HIS A 206 -1.07 4.48 10.46
CA HIS A 206 -1.65 4.99 11.69
C HIS A 206 -2.13 6.44 11.57
N ASP A 207 -1.88 7.08 10.44
CA ASP A 207 -2.31 8.46 10.18
C ASP A 207 -3.80 8.51 9.81
N ARG A 208 -4.62 8.90 10.79
CA ARG A 208 -6.08 8.94 10.65
C ARG A 208 -6.54 10.02 9.68
N TYR A 209 -5.82 11.14 9.60
CA TYR A 209 -6.14 12.24 8.68
C TYR A 209 -5.87 11.83 7.25
N PHE A 210 -4.77 11.14 7.02
CA PHE A 210 -4.45 10.57 5.72
C PHE A 210 -5.50 9.54 5.28
N LEU A 211 -5.92 8.63 6.18
CA LEU A 211 -6.98 7.66 5.91
C LEU A 211 -8.32 8.35 5.57
N GLU A 212 -8.66 9.41 6.31
CA GLU A 212 -9.90 10.17 6.08
C GLU A 212 -9.99 10.76 4.68
N ARG A 213 -8.86 11.27 4.16
CA ARG A 213 -8.82 11.99 2.89
C ARG A 213 -8.56 11.09 1.67
N VAL A 214 -7.84 9.98 1.87
CA VAL A 214 -7.37 9.14 0.76
C VAL A 214 -8.24 7.91 0.55
N CYS A 215 -8.69 7.26 1.63
CA CYS A 215 -9.36 5.97 1.52
C CYS A 215 -10.85 6.07 1.17
N ASN A 216 -11.31 5.14 0.33
CA ASN A 216 -12.72 4.93 0.04
C ASN A 216 -13.25 3.58 0.55
N GLU A 217 -12.38 2.77 1.13
CA GLU A 217 -12.73 1.49 1.75
C GLU A 217 -11.74 1.15 2.87
N ILE A 218 -12.25 0.58 3.96
CA ILE A 218 -11.42 0.09 5.07
C ILE A 218 -11.72 -1.39 5.29
N LEU A 219 -10.66 -2.19 5.37
CA LEU A 219 -10.69 -3.59 5.80
C LEU A 219 -10.11 -3.67 7.21
N GLU A 220 -10.93 -4.08 8.15
CA GLU A 220 -10.49 -4.29 9.54
C GLU A 220 -10.31 -5.78 9.82
N LEU A 221 -9.13 -6.15 10.31
CA LEU A 221 -8.91 -7.47 10.91
C LEU A 221 -9.12 -7.36 12.42
N ASP A 222 -10.21 -7.95 12.91
CA ASP A 222 -10.53 -8.00 14.32
C ASP A 222 -10.97 -9.41 14.72
N GLU A 223 -10.37 -9.97 15.78
CA GLU A 223 -10.61 -11.34 16.26
C GLU A 223 -10.59 -12.42 15.16
N GLY A 224 -9.62 -12.33 14.23
CA GLY A 224 -9.43 -13.27 13.13
C GLY A 224 -10.43 -13.13 11.98
N LYS A 225 -11.30 -12.12 12.00
CA LYS A 225 -12.28 -11.86 10.93
C LYS A 225 -11.99 -10.57 10.19
N ILE A 226 -12.31 -10.57 8.90
CA ILE A 226 -12.26 -9.35 8.08
C ILE A 226 -13.64 -8.68 8.06
N TYR A 227 -13.66 -7.43 8.48
CA TYR A 227 -14.82 -6.56 8.36
C TYR A 227 -14.54 -5.50 7.30
N LYS A 228 -15.50 -5.32 6.41
CA LYS A 228 -15.37 -4.41 5.27
C LYS A 228 -16.28 -3.21 5.43
N TYR A 229 -15.71 -2.01 5.39
CA TYR A 229 -16.43 -0.75 5.49
C TYR A 229 -16.19 0.07 4.22
N LYS A 230 -17.26 0.37 3.49
CA LYS A 230 -17.20 1.19 2.27
C LYS A 230 -17.38 2.66 2.66
N GLY A 231 -16.32 3.39 2.72
CA GLY A 231 -16.28 4.80 3.11
C GLY A 231 -14.91 5.19 3.64
N ASN A 232 -14.83 6.40 4.20
CA ASN A 232 -13.65 6.97 4.82
C ASN A 232 -13.46 6.51 6.28
N TYR A 233 -12.47 7.06 6.94
CA TYR A 233 -12.14 6.67 8.32
C TYR A 233 -13.24 7.02 9.34
N SER A 234 -13.90 8.18 9.19
CA SER A 234 -15.01 8.59 10.06
C SER A 234 -16.21 7.63 9.93
N TYR A 235 -16.55 7.22 8.70
CA TYR A 235 -17.59 6.22 8.45
C TYR A 235 -17.24 4.86 9.09
N TYR A 236 -15.99 4.43 8.97
CA TYR A 236 -15.49 3.22 9.62
C TYR A 236 -15.69 3.27 11.13
N LEU A 237 -15.27 4.37 11.79
CA LEU A 237 -15.39 4.49 13.25
C LEU A 237 -16.84 4.36 13.72
N GLN A 238 -17.78 5.07 13.07
CA GLN A 238 -19.19 5.00 13.39
C GLN A 238 -19.74 3.57 13.28
N ASN A 239 -19.51 2.92 12.15
CA ASN A 239 -20.03 1.57 11.91
C ASN A 239 -19.38 0.52 12.82
N LYS A 240 -18.10 0.70 13.15
CA LYS A 240 -17.42 -0.16 14.14
C LYS A 240 -18.05 -0.03 15.51
N GLU A 241 -18.36 1.18 15.99
CA GLU A 241 -19.02 1.41 17.26
C GLU A 241 -20.39 0.75 17.30
N GLU A 242 -21.20 0.89 16.25
CA GLU A 242 -22.50 0.22 16.12
C GLU A 242 -22.35 -1.31 16.13
N ARG A 243 -21.39 -1.88 15.41
CA ARG A 243 -21.09 -3.32 15.42
C ARG A 243 -20.77 -3.82 16.83
N LEU A 244 -19.85 -3.15 17.51
CA LEU A 244 -19.43 -3.54 18.87
C LEU A 244 -20.60 -3.45 19.87
N ALA A 245 -21.46 -2.45 19.77
CA ALA A 245 -22.66 -2.32 20.61
C ALA A 245 -23.65 -3.46 20.38
N LEU A 246 -23.87 -3.86 19.13
CA LEU A 246 -24.71 -5.01 18.77
C LEU A 246 -24.14 -6.32 19.29
N GLU A 247 -22.82 -6.55 19.11
CA GLU A 247 -22.13 -7.75 19.61
C GLU A 247 -22.23 -7.85 21.14
N ALA A 248 -22.00 -6.76 21.86
CA ALA A 248 -22.15 -6.71 23.31
C ALA A 248 -23.59 -7.03 23.78
N THR A 249 -24.58 -6.50 23.08
CA THR A 249 -26.01 -6.79 23.36
C THR A 249 -26.34 -8.26 23.13
N ASN A 250 -25.86 -8.85 22.04
CA ASN A 250 -26.10 -10.26 21.72
C ASN A 250 -25.41 -11.19 22.73
N LEU A 251 -24.19 -10.86 23.13
CA LEU A 251 -23.47 -11.60 24.19
C LEU A 251 -24.22 -11.55 25.51
N GLY A 252 -24.78 -10.41 25.90
CA GLY A 252 -25.61 -10.24 27.09
C GLY A 252 -26.86 -11.12 27.03
N LYS A 253 -27.56 -11.16 25.89
CA LYS A 253 -28.73 -12.04 25.70
C LYS A 253 -28.35 -13.52 25.78
N ALA A 254 -27.26 -13.93 25.13
CA ALA A 254 -26.77 -15.32 25.16
C ALA A 254 -26.41 -15.77 26.56
N LYS A 255 -25.71 -14.94 27.36
CA LYS A 255 -25.40 -15.22 28.76
C LYS A 255 -26.67 -15.36 29.63
N SER A 256 -27.67 -14.51 29.39
CA SER A 256 -28.94 -14.58 30.13
C SER A 256 -29.73 -15.85 29.81
N LEU A 257 -29.76 -16.25 28.51
CA LEU A 257 -30.38 -17.51 28.08
C LEU A 257 -29.68 -18.72 28.72
N PHE A 258 -28.35 -18.76 28.62
CA PHE A 258 -27.55 -19.84 29.22
C PHE A 258 -27.78 -19.98 30.73
N LYS A 259 -27.89 -18.86 31.45
CA LYS A 259 -28.21 -18.86 32.88
C LYS A 259 -29.59 -19.45 33.17
N LYS A 260 -30.61 -19.12 32.37
CA LYS A 260 -31.96 -19.69 32.49
C LYS A 260 -31.99 -21.18 32.23
N GLU A 261 -31.26 -21.67 31.23
CA GLU A 261 -31.14 -23.09 30.89
C GLU A 261 -30.45 -23.88 32.01
N LEU A 262 -29.37 -23.31 32.59
CA LEU A 262 -28.70 -23.92 33.73
C LEU A 262 -29.63 -24.02 34.97
N GLU A 263 -30.42 -22.97 35.23
CA GLU A 263 -31.40 -22.98 36.33
C GLU A 263 -32.51 -24.02 36.09
N TRP A 264 -32.96 -24.17 34.83
CA TRP A 264 -33.94 -25.18 34.45
C TRP A 264 -33.39 -26.60 34.63
N MET A 265 -32.18 -26.91 34.17
CA MET A 265 -31.51 -28.21 34.36
C MET A 265 -31.33 -28.57 35.84
N ARG A 266 -31.03 -27.57 36.69
CA ARG A 266 -30.87 -27.78 38.15
C ARG A 266 -32.20 -28.08 38.87
N LYS A 267 -33.34 -27.66 38.31
CA LYS A 267 -34.68 -27.87 38.83
C LYS A 267 -35.33 -29.19 38.41
N GLN A 268 -34.74 -29.91 37.43
CA GLN A 268 -35.23 -31.25 37.09
C GLN A 268 -34.90 -32.22 38.21
N PRO A 269 -35.91 -32.98 38.74
CA PRO A 269 -35.65 -33.97 39.76
C PRO A 269 -34.73 -35.06 39.20
N LYS A 270 -33.71 -35.45 39.97
CA LYS A 270 -32.93 -36.64 39.64
C LYS A 270 -33.88 -37.82 39.71
N ALA A 271 -34.00 -38.55 38.56
CA ALA A 271 -34.76 -39.82 38.52
C ALA A 271 -34.12 -40.89 39.40
#